data_89b7c92facc07330f92bc9b0b333a68f
#
_entry.id   89b7c92facc07330f92bc9b0b333a68f
#
_cell.length_a   1.000
_cell.length_b   1.000
_cell.length_c   1.000
_cell.angle_alpha   90.00
_cell.angle_beta   90.00
_cell.angle_gamma   90.00
#
_symmetry.space_group_name_H-M   'P 1'
#
loop_
_entity.id
_entity.type
_entity.pdbx_description
1 polymer ?
#
loop_
_entity_poly.entity_id
_entity_poly.type
_entity_poly.pdbx_seq_one_letter_code
_entity_poly.pdbx_strand_id
1 'polypeptide(L)'
;LIGYILNQAGGIIRLFKDLKKHFVNNVRYISKKRIIFFSKRYSDFPKYRIPSQFLLNLSAKAPLLYFAWHFGADTTGQIGLATMMLSLPISLIGYTTGKAYYAEIATIGKRMPDKIFKITKNVARKLFLFSIIPFSVILFFGPVIFEIVFGVKWYEAGVFASILSPYLLTQFIYSPISEGILSVFEKQSMVLLIEISRVLMTFFVFFISFLMKWTPNYTLILYSIGLSLHYFFATYLVFWIIKKTK
;
A
#
# COMPACT_ATOMS: atom_id res chain seq x y z
N LEU A 1 8.11 -4.34 23.72
CA LEU A 1 6.70 -4.74 23.78
C LEU A 1 5.93 -3.90 24.80
N ILE A 2 6.38 -3.78 26.06
CA ILE A 2 5.73 -3.03 27.14
C ILE A 2 5.60 -1.54 26.80
N GLY A 3 6.64 -0.88 26.27
CA GLY A 3 6.58 0.52 25.85
C GLY A 3 5.56 0.78 24.72
N TYR A 4 5.40 -0.15 23.79
CA TYR A 4 4.39 -0.05 22.74
C TYR A 4 2.96 -0.17 23.30
N ILE A 5 2.74 -1.11 24.23
CA ILE A 5 1.44 -1.30 24.91
C ILE A 5 1.08 -0.05 25.73
N LEU A 6 2.04 0.51 26.48
CA LEU A 6 1.82 1.72 27.28
C LEU A 6 1.52 2.95 26.43
N ASN A 7 2.18 3.10 25.27
CA ASN A 7 1.90 4.19 24.33
C ASN A 7 0.49 4.07 23.73
N GLN A 8 0.09 2.87 23.33
CA GLN A 8 -1.27 2.60 22.82
C GLN A 8 -2.33 2.83 23.90
N ALA A 9 -2.11 2.33 25.12
CA ALA A 9 -3.01 2.51 26.25
C ALA A 9 -3.15 3.99 26.65
N GLY A 10 -2.05 4.74 26.69
CA GLY A 10 -2.05 6.19 26.98
C GLY A 10 -2.87 6.99 25.95
N GLY A 11 -2.71 6.66 24.65
CA GLY A 11 -3.51 7.25 23.57
C GLY A 11 -5.01 6.99 23.72
N ILE A 12 -5.37 5.74 24.03
CA ILE A 12 -6.78 5.34 24.25
C ILE A 12 -7.37 6.05 25.47
N ILE A 13 -6.67 6.14 26.57
CA ILE A 13 -7.13 6.80 27.81
C ILE A 13 -7.36 8.29 27.55
N ARG A 14 -6.46 8.97 26.82
CA ARG A 14 -6.62 10.38 26.47
C ARG A 14 -7.81 10.61 25.56
N LEU A 15 -7.94 9.81 24.50
CA LEU A 15 -9.10 9.81 23.61
C LEU A 15 -10.42 9.57 24.38
N PHE A 16 -10.43 8.63 25.32
CA PHE A 16 -11.61 8.34 26.14
C PHE A 16 -11.99 9.51 27.04
N LYS A 17 -11.00 10.20 27.66
CA LYS A 17 -11.25 11.41 28.44
C LYS A 17 -11.86 12.53 27.61
N ASP A 18 -11.30 12.80 26.42
CA ASP A 18 -11.77 13.87 25.54
C ASP A 18 -13.17 13.56 24.96
N LEU A 19 -13.41 12.30 24.62
CA LEU A 19 -14.69 11.86 24.06
C LEU A 19 -15.78 11.62 25.10
N LYS A 20 -15.45 11.34 26.37
CA LYS A 20 -16.42 11.01 27.42
C LYS A 20 -17.53 12.06 27.55
N LYS A 21 -17.17 13.33 27.55
CA LYS A 21 -18.13 14.45 27.66
C LYS A 21 -19.05 14.52 26.43
N HIS A 22 -18.50 14.33 25.23
CA HIS A 22 -19.29 14.33 24.00
C HIS A 22 -20.09 13.03 23.83
N PHE A 23 -19.56 11.91 24.28
CA PHE A 23 -20.23 10.61 24.18
C PHE A 23 -21.46 10.55 25.09
N VAL A 24 -21.33 10.95 26.35
CA VAL A 24 -22.45 10.95 27.33
C VAL A 24 -23.58 11.85 26.87
N ASN A 25 -23.27 13.01 26.33
CA ASN A 25 -24.32 13.95 25.86
C ASN A 25 -25.02 13.46 24.57
N ASN A 26 -24.36 12.66 23.76
CA ASN A 26 -24.88 12.21 22.46
C ASN A 26 -25.51 10.80 22.51
N VAL A 27 -25.27 10.00 23.55
CA VAL A 27 -25.87 8.65 23.70
C VAL A 27 -27.42 8.72 23.68
N ARG A 28 -28.00 9.78 24.19
CA ARG A 28 -29.49 10.03 24.17
C ARG A 28 -30.07 10.06 22.74
N TYR A 29 -29.24 10.37 21.73
CA TYR A 29 -29.67 10.44 20.33
C TYR A 29 -29.48 9.13 19.58
N ILE A 30 -28.89 8.08 20.21
CA ILE A 30 -28.71 6.76 19.62
C ILE A 30 -30.03 6.01 19.67
N SER A 31 -30.64 5.80 18.50
CA SER A 31 -31.83 4.96 18.36
C SER A 31 -31.52 3.75 17.48
N LYS A 32 -32.23 2.63 17.71
CA LYS A 32 -32.11 1.41 16.87
C LYS A 32 -32.33 1.71 15.40
N LYS A 33 -33.26 2.62 15.07
CA LYS A 33 -33.50 3.05 13.68
C LYS A 33 -32.27 3.75 13.05
N ARG A 34 -31.62 4.64 13.82
CA ARG A 34 -30.40 5.33 13.35
C ARG A 34 -29.23 4.37 13.17
N ILE A 35 -29.04 3.44 14.10
CA ILE A 35 -27.99 2.41 13.97
C ILE A 35 -28.20 1.61 12.69
N ILE A 36 -29.42 1.09 12.44
CA ILE A 36 -29.74 0.33 11.23
C ILE A 36 -29.55 1.17 9.96
N PHE A 37 -29.97 2.45 9.99
CA PHE A 37 -29.79 3.36 8.87
C PHE A 37 -28.30 3.55 8.52
N PHE A 38 -27.47 3.88 9.50
CA PHE A 38 -26.03 4.07 9.26
C PHE A 38 -25.32 2.76 8.91
N SER A 39 -25.69 1.63 9.52
CA SER A 39 -25.15 0.32 9.15
C SER A 39 -25.45 -0.02 7.69
N LYS A 40 -26.65 0.25 7.20
CA LYS A 40 -27.00 0.09 5.78
C LYS A 40 -26.28 1.10 4.89
N ARG A 41 -26.24 2.38 5.30
CA ARG A 41 -25.59 3.46 4.53
C ARG A 41 -24.10 3.21 4.30
N TYR A 42 -23.41 2.65 5.31
CA TYR A 42 -21.97 2.40 5.27
C TYR A 42 -21.61 0.92 5.15
N SER A 43 -22.55 0.06 4.77
CA SER A 43 -22.34 -1.39 4.60
C SER A 43 -21.27 -1.73 3.57
N ASP A 44 -21.04 -0.86 2.58
CA ASP A 44 -20.02 -1.03 1.57
C ASP A 44 -18.59 -1.01 2.14
N PHE A 45 -18.36 -0.28 3.26
CA PHE A 45 -17.05 -0.27 3.89
C PHE A 45 -16.63 -1.67 4.37
N PRO A 46 -17.33 -2.35 5.29
CA PRO A 46 -16.94 -3.69 5.70
C PRO A 46 -17.02 -4.70 4.55
N LYS A 47 -18.03 -4.60 3.68
CA LYS A 47 -18.25 -5.53 2.56
C LYS A 47 -17.10 -5.57 1.57
N TYR A 48 -16.53 -4.43 1.23
CA TYR A 48 -15.45 -4.33 0.24
C TYR A 48 -14.08 -4.16 0.88
N ARG A 49 -13.99 -3.45 2.02
CA ARG A 49 -12.69 -3.14 2.64
C ARG A 49 -12.06 -4.34 3.34
N ILE A 50 -12.84 -5.20 3.99
CA ILE A 50 -12.30 -6.39 4.66
C ILE A 50 -11.71 -7.38 3.66
N PRO A 51 -12.43 -7.81 2.59
CA PRO A 51 -11.83 -8.64 1.56
C PRO A 51 -10.62 -7.99 0.88
N SER A 52 -10.68 -6.68 0.58
CA SER A 52 -9.55 -5.96 -0.02
C SER A 52 -8.31 -6.03 0.86
N GLN A 53 -8.46 -5.83 2.17
CA GLN A 53 -7.33 -5.88 3.10
C GLN A 53 -6.74 -7.28 3.23
N PHE A 54 -7.59 -8.31 3.18
CA PHE A 54 -7.14 -9.70 3.13
C PHE A 54 -6.33 -9.97 1.85
N LEU A 55 -6.85 -9.59 0.68
CA LEU A 55 -6.18 -9.75 -0.60
C LEU A 55 -4.87 -8.95 -0.68
N LEU A 56 -4.85 -7.74 -0.12
CA LEU A 56 -3.65 -6.93 0.01
C LEU A 56 -2.54 -7.69 0.76
N ASN A 57 -2.86 -8.23 1.93
CA ASN A 57 -1.91 -8.98 2.74
C ASN A 57 -1.48 -10.29 2.06
N LEU A 58 -2.42 -11.00 1.44
CA LEU A 58 -2.15 -12.24 0.71
C LEU A 58 -1.15 -12.00 -0.41
N SER A 59 -1.41 -11.02 -1.29
CA SER A 59 -0.52 -10.73 -2.41
C SER A 59 0.84 -10.14 -1.98
N ALA A 60 0.89 -9.44 -0.85
CA ALA A 60 2.16 -8.94 -0.29
C ALA A 60 3.05 -10.07 0.25
N LYS A 61 2.44 -11.17 0.74
CA LYS A 61 3.17 -12.34 1.26
C LYS A 61 3.37 -13.45 0.22
N ALA A 62 2.60 -13.44 -0.85
CA ALA A 62 2.64 -14.47 -1.90
C ALA A 62 4.05 -14.66 -2.50
N PRO A 63 4.87 -13.62 -2.79
CA PRO A 63 6.22 -13.83 -3.28
C PRO A 63 7.06 -14.67 -2.32
N LEU A 64 7.12 -14.31 -1.03
CA LEU A 64 7.89 -15.05 -0.04
C LEU A 64 7.44 -16.51 0.09
N LEU A 65 6.12 -16.77 0.05
CA LEU A 65 5.57 -18.12 0.11
C LEU A 65 5.93 -18.94 -1.14
N TYR A 66 5.78 -18.34 -2.33
CA TYR A 66 6.14 -19.00 -3.59
C TYR A 66 7.64 -19.31 -3.65
N PHE A 67 8.49 -18.36 -3.28
CA PHE A 67 9.94 -18.54 -3.33
C PHE A 67 10.42 -19.57 -2.28
N ALA A 68 9.82 -19.60 -1.08
CA ALA A 68 10.13 -20.59 -0.08
C ALA A 68 9.79 -22.01 -0.54
N TRP A 69 8.65 -22.15 -1.23
CA TRP A 69 8.19 -23.44 -1.75
C TRP A 69 9.00 -23.91 -2.96
N HIS A 70 9.33 -23.01 -3.89
CA HIS A 70 9.89 -23.38 -5.20
C HIS A 70 11.41 -23.24 -5.30
N PHE A 71 11.99 -22.24 -4.64
CA PHE A 71 13.44 -21.92 -4.74
C PHE A 71 14.22 -22.15 -3.43
N GLY A 72 13.55 -22.49 -2.36
CA GLY A 72 14.16 -22.80 -1.07
C GLY A 72 14.44 -21.63 -0.16
N ALA A 73 14.96 -21.93 1.04
CA ALA A 73 15.08 -20.97 2.13
C ALA A 73 16.12 -19.86 1.89
N ASP A 74 17.24 -20.18 1.25
CA ASP A 74 18.31 -19.20 1.01
C ASP A 74 17.84 -18.09 0.07
N THR A 75 17.30 -18.45 -1.10
CA THR A 75 16.71 -17.48 -2.04
C THR A 75 15.59 -16.65 -1.40
N THR A 76 14.77 -17.28 -0.56
CA THR A 76 13.70 -16.60 0.18
C THR A 76 14.25 -15.59 1.18
N GLY A 77 15.34 -15.92 1.86
CA GLY A 77 16.04 -15.00 2.76
C GLY A 77 16.56 -13.76 2.03
N GLN A 78 17.16 -13.96 0.85
CA GLN A 78 17.67 -12.88 0.00
C GLN A 78 16.53 -11.93 -0.44
N ILE A 79 15.40 -12.46 -0.93
CA ILE A 79 14.22 -11.67 -1.31
C ILE A 79 13.58 -11.00 -0.09
N GLY A 80 13.56 -11.71 1.05
CA GLY A 80 13.05 -11.19 2.31
C GLY A 80 13.80 -9.93 2.75
N LEU A 81 15.13 -9.94 2.72
CA LEU A 81 15.95 -8.78 3.02
C LEU A 81 15.72 -7.65 2.01
N ALA A 82 15.72 -7.96 0.72
CA ALA A 82 15.50 -6.97 -0.34
C ALA A 82 14.17 -6.24 -0.16
N THR A 83 13.07 -6.99 0.02
CA THR A 83 11.74 -6.42 0.20
C THR A 83 11.61 -5.66 1.52
N MET A 84 12.21 -6.15 2.60
CA MET A 84 12.21 -5.47 3.90
C MET A 84 12.88 -4.09 3.79
N MET A 85 14.08 -4.02 3.23
CA MET A 85 14.82 -2.76 3.11
C MET A 85 14.11 -1.75 2.21
N LEU A 86 13.61 -2.18 1.06
CA LEU A 86 12.89 -1.30 0.13
C LEU A 86 11.52 -0.85 0.66
N SER A 87 10.88 -1.63 1.55
CA SER A 87 9.59 -1.26 2.14
C SER A 87 9.68 -0.22 3.26
N LEU A 88 10.87 -0.01 3.87
CA LEU A 88 11.04 0.96 4.95
C LEU A 88 10.64 2.40 4.55
N PRO A 89 11.11 2.98 3.43
CA PRO A 89 10.67 4.30 3.01
C PRO A 89 9.17 4.38 2.77
N ILE A 90 8.57 3.31 2.19
CA ILE A 90 7.15 3.23 1.91
C ILE A 90 6.34 3.25 3.21
N SER A 91 6.75 2.48 4.22
CA SER A 91 6.04 2.39 5.49
C SER A 91 6.16 3.68 6.32
N LEU A 92 7.32 4.33 6.33
CA LEU A 92 7.55 5.53 7.15
C LEU A 92 7.00 6.79 6.46
N ILE A 93 7.47 7.08 5.24
CA ILE A 93 7.15 8.31 4.54
C ILE A 93 5.79 8.20 3.84
N GLY A 94 5.53 7.06 3.19
CA GLY A 94 4.27 6.82 2.49
C GLY A 94 3.08 6.87 3.44
N TYR A 95 3.15 6.18 4.59
CA TYR A 95 2.07 6.18 5.58
C TYR A 95 1.79 7.56 6.17
N THR A 96 2.83 8.28 6.61
CA THR A 96 2.66 9.62 7.20
C THR A 96 2.12 10.62 6.19
N THR A 97 2.65 10.61 4.96
CA THR A 97 2.15 11.44 3.86
C THR A 97 0.70 11.09 3.52
N GLY A 98 0.35 9.81 3.45
CA GLY A 98 -1.01 9.35 3.18
C GLY A 98 -2.01 9.82 4.23
N LYS A 99 -1.65 9.78 5.51
CA LYS A 99 -2.51 10.26 6.61
C LYS A 99 -2.73 11.78 6.56
N ALA A 100 -1.65 12.56 6.35
CA ALA A 100 -1.75 14.01 6.21
C ALA A 100 -2.59 14.39 4.97
N TYR A 101 -2.34 13.75 3.85
CA TYR A 101 -3.08 13.94 2.61
C TYR A 101 -4.57 13.60 2.78
N TYR A 102 -4.90 12.44 3.39
CA TYR A 102 -6.29 12.06 3.66
C TYR A 102 -6.99 13.08 4.54
N ALA A 103 -6.36 13.54 5.62
CA ALA A 103 -6.92 14.55 6.51
C ALA A 103 -7.26 15.85 5.74
N GLU A 104 -6.37 16.31 4.86
CA GLU A 104 -6.57 17.50 4.04
C GLU A 104 -7.75 17.34 3.08
N ILE A 105 -7.80 16.26 2.28
CA ILE A 105 -8.87 16.08 1.29
C ILE A 105 -10.22 15.73 1.91
N ALA A 106 -10.23 15.10 3.10
CA ALA A 106 -11.47 14.80 3.82
C ALA A 106 -12.20 16.07 4.28
N THR A 107 -11.47 17.14 4.65
CA THR A 107 -12.06 18.43 5.00
C THR A 107 -12.70 19.13 3.79
N ILE A 108 -12.12 18.95 2.60
CA ILE A 108 -12.62 19.52 1.35
C ILE A 108 -13.87 18.76 0.87
N GLY A 109 -13.89 17.44 1.05
CA GLY A 109 -14.95 16.55 0.62
C GLY A 109 -15.15 16.52 -0.91
N LYS A 110 -16.17 15.78 -1.37
CA LYS A 110 -16.46 15.57 -2.81
C LYS A 110 -16.87 16.84 -3.57
N ARG A 111 -17.17 17.93 -2.86
CA ARG A 111 -17.77 19.15 -3.46
C ARG A 111 -16.80 19.97 -4.28
N MET A 112 -15.49 19.80 -4.10
CA MET A 112 -14.45 20.57 -4.80
C MET A 112 -13.43 19.63 -5.48
N PRO A 113 -13.83 18.86 -6.51
CA PRO A 113 -12.96 17.87 -7.14
C PRO A 113 -11.72 18.50 -7.80
N ASP A 114 -11.82 19.72 -8.34
CA ASP A 114 -10.70 20.44 -8.92
C ASP A 114 -9.60 20.77 -7.92
N LYS A 115 -9.99 21.17 -6.70
CA LYS A 115 -9.05 21.45 -5.62
C LYS A 115 -8.37 20.13 -5.19
N ILE A 116 -9.15 19.04 -5.03
CA ILE A 116 -8.59 17.71 -4.72
C ILE A 116 -7.63 17.26 -5.81
N PHE A 117 -7.97 17.44 -7.10
CA PHE A 117 -7.11 17.08 -8.21
C PHE A 117 -5.74 17.79 -8.15
N LYS A 118 -5.74 19.12 -7.90
CA LYS A 118 -4.49 19.90 -7.76
C LYS A 118 -3.64 19.41 -6.60
N ILE A 119 -4.24 19.15 -5.43
CA ILE A 119 -3.54 18.64 -4.24
C ILE A 119 -2.96 17.24 -4.55
N THR A 120 -3.77 16.33 -5.09
CA THR A 120 -3.35 14.97 -5.44
C THR A 120 -2.17 14.99 -6.41
N LYS A 121 -2.24 15.81 -7.46
CA LYS A 121 -1.15 15.98 -8.44
C LYS A 121 0.13 16.48 -7.78
N ASN A 122 0.01 17.45 -6.88
CA ASN A 122 1.17 18.01 -6.16
C ASN A 122 1.81 16.97 -5.23
N VAL A 123 0.99 16.22 -4.46
CA VAL A 123 1.47 15.14 -3.59
C VAL A 123 2.13 14.03 -4.41
N ALA A 124 1.50 13.56 -5.48
CA ALA A 124 2.07 12.54 -6.37
C ALA A 124 3.41 13.00 -6.97
N ARG A 125 3.50 14.25 -7.42
CA ARG A 125 4.76 14.84 -7.93
C ARG A 125 5.86 14.89 -6.87
N LYS A 126 5.53 15.33 -5.65
CA LYS A 126 6.50 15.37 -4.55
C LYS A 126 7.00 13.97 -4.18
N LEU A 127 6.10 12.99 -4.10
CA LEU A 127 6.46 11.60 -3.85
C LEU A 127 7.37 11.06 -4.96
N PHE A 128 7.05 11.31 -6.23
CA PHE A 128 7.88 10.91 -7.36
C PHE A 128 9.29 11.54 -7.30
N LEU A 129 9.37 12.86 -7.14
CA LEU A 129 10.66 13.56 -7.08
C LEU A 129 11.52 13.11 -5.89
N PHE A 130 10.89 12.83 -4.75
CA PHE A 130 11.60 12.34 -3.58
C PHE A 130 12.09 10.89 -3.76
N SER A 131 11.30 10.04 -4.41
CA SER A 131 11.57 8.62 -4.53
C SER A 131 12.47 8.25 -5.71
N ILE A 132 12.45 9.04 -6.79
CA ILE A 132 13.19 8.70 -8.01
C ILE A 132 14.70 8.50 -7.76
N ILE A 133 15.32 9.34 -6.91
CA ILE A 133 16.75 9.24 -6.63
C ILE A 133 17.07 7.95 -5.86
N PRO A 134 16.51 7.68 -4.65
CA PRO A 134 16.88 6.49 -3.91
C PRO A 134 16.52 5.19 -4.65
N PHE A 135 15.36 5.13 -5.33
CA PHE A 135 15.01 3.93 -6.09
C PHE A 135 15.90 3.73 -7.34
N SER A 136 16.33 4.82 -8.01
CA SER A 136 17.31 4.71 -9.10
C SER A 136 18.68 4.28 -8.60
N VAL A 137 19.13 4.77 -7.44
CA VAL A 137 20.38 4.32 -6.83
C VAL A 137 20.34 2.81 -6.55
N ILE A 138 19.24 2.31 -5.98
CA ILE A 138 19.08 0.87 -5.76
C ILE A 138 18.98 0.10 -7.08
N LEU A 139 18.28 0.63 -8.10
CA LEU A 139 18.16 -0.01 -9.40
C LEU A 139 19.52 -0.30 -10.04
N PHE A 140 20.44 0.67 -10.00
CA PHE A 140 21.74 0.55 -10.66
C PHE A 140 22.86 0.01 -9.77
N PHE A 141 22.80 0.25 -8.47
CA PHE A 141 23.86 -0.07 -7.54
C PHE A 141 23.44 -1.02 -6.40
N GLY A 142 22.22 -1.58 -6.46
CA GLY A 142 21.69 -2.47 -5.44
C GLY A 142 22.64 -3.58 -4.99
N PRO A 143 23.22 -4.38 -5.92
CA PRO A 143 24.15 -5.46 -5.56
C PRO A 143 25.33 -4.96 -4.72
N VAL A 144 25.98 -3.90 -5.16
CA VAL A 144 27.16 -3.31 -4.48
C VAL A 144 26.77 -2.72 -3.13
N ILE A 145 25.63 -2.02 -3.04
CA ILE A 145 25.16 -1.43 -1.78
C ILE A 145 24.87 -2.53 -0.77
N PHE A 146 24.18 -3.60 -1.17
CA PHE A 146 23.84 -4.69 -0.25
C PHE A 146 25.09 -5.47 0.19
N GLU A 147 26.06 -5.66 -0.71
CA GLU A 147 27.34 -6.28 -0.37
C GLU A 147 28.11 -5.45 0.65
N ILE A 148 28.21 -4.14 0.47
CA ILE A 148 28.92 -3.25 1.40
C ILE A 148 28.22 -3.17 2.76
N VAL A 149 26.88 -3.06 2.77
CA VAL A 149 26.11 -2.83 4.01
C VAL A 149 25.90 -4.11 4.80
N PHE A 150 25.66 -5.25 4.12
CA PHE A 150 25.26 -6.50 4.77
C PHE A 150 26.31 -7.62 4.61
N GLY A 151 27.34 -7.41 3.78
CA GLY A 151 28.40 -8.38 3.46
C GLY A 151 28.13 -9.15 2.17
N VAL A 152 29.20 -9.80 1.65
CA VAL A 152 29.26 -10.52 0.36
C VAL A 152 28.10 -11.52 0.18
N LYS A 153 27.69 -12.19 1.26
CA LYS A 153 26.58 -13.15 1.25
C LYS A 153 25.28 -12.54 0.74
N TRP A 154 25.07 -11.23 0.86
CA TRP A 154 23.82 -10.53 0.52
C TRP A 154 23.85 -9.83 -0.83
N TYR A 155 24.86 -10.10 -1.66
CA TYR A 155 24.95 -9.59 -3.02
C TYR A 155 23.70 -9.89 -3.84
N GLU A 156 23.19 -11.12 -3.76
CA GLU A 156 21.99 -11.56 -4.46
C GLU A 156 20.72 -10.81 -3.99
N ALA A 157 20.63 -10.49 -2.69
CA ALA A 157 19.55 -9.63 -2.20
C ALA A 157 19.57 -8.24 -2.85
N GLY A 158 20.75 -7.72 -3.11
CA GLY A 158 20.93 -6.49 -3.87
C GLY A 158 20.45 -6.60 -5.32
N VAL A 159 20.71 -7.73 -5.99
CA VAL A 159 20.17 -8.03 -7.33
C VAL A 159 18.64 -8.03 -7.30
N PHE A 160 18.03 -8.71 -6.33
CA PHE A 160 16.59 -8.75 -6.17
C PHE A 160 16.00 -7.36 -5.82
N ALA A 161 16.72 -6.59 -5.01
CA ALA A 161 16.33 -5.21 -4.70
C ALA A 161 16.34 -4.33 -5.97
N SER A 162 17.35 -4.46 -6.82
CA SER A 162 17.41 -3.75 -8.11
C SER A 162 16.22 -4.11 -9.00
N ILE A 163 15.91 -5.39 -9.14
CA ILE A 163 14.78 -5.88 -9.95
C ILE A 163 13.42 -5.38 -9.39
N LEU A 164 13.27 -5.33 -8.07
CA LEU A 164 12.02 -4.94 -7.42
C LEU A 164 11.84 -3.42 -7.30
N SER A 165 12.91 -2.62 -7.46
CA SER A 165 12.85 -1.18 -7.25
C SER A 165 11.84 -0.44 -8.15
N PRO A 166 11.61 -0.79 -9.44
CA PRO A 166 10.64 -0.08 -10.29
C PRO A 166 9.20 -0.22 -9.79
N TYR A 167 8.80 -1.44 -9.37
CA TYR A 167 7.44 -1.61 -8.87
C TYR A 167 7.24 -0.93 -7.52
N LEU A 168 8.23 -0.96 -6.62
CA LEU A 168 8.15 -0.31 -5.33
C LEU A 168 8.12 1.21 -5.44
N LEU A 169 8.80 1.78 -6.44
CA LEU A 169 8.66 3.20 -6.78
C LEU A 169 7.22 3.54 -7.18
N THR A 170 6.60 2.77 -8.07
CA THR A 170 5.22 3.02 -8.50
C THR A 170 4.22 2.81 -7.35
N GLN A 171 4.43 1.81 -6.50
CA GLN A 171 3.66 1.57 -5.28
C GLN A 171 3.80 2.72 -4.27
N PHE A 172 5.01 3.26 -4.10
CA PHE A 172 5.28 4.39 -3.19
C PHE A 172 4.49 5.64 -3.56
N ILE A 173 4.27 5.87 -4.86
CA ILE A 173 3.45 6.98 -5.33
C ILE A 173 1.95 6.67 -5.17
N TYR A 174 1.52 5.46 -5.53
CA TYR A 174 0.13 5.04 -5.52
C TYR A 174 -0.47 4.96 -4.11
N SER A 175 0.22 4.27 -3.19
CA SER A 175 -0.36 3.90 -1.88
C SER A 175 -0.84 5.10 -1.05
N PRO A 176 -0.05 6.20 -0.89
CA PRO A 176 -0.47 7.33 -0.08
C PRO A 176 -1.70 8.07 -0.62
N ILE A 177 -1.86 8.14 -1.95
CA ILE A 177 -2.94 8.91 -2.57
C ILE A 177 -4.22 8.10 -2.74
N SER A 178 -4.09 6.79 -3.00
CA SER A 178 -5.23 5.93 -3.34
C SER A 178 -6.21 5.76 -2.19
N GLU A 179 -5.72 5.49 -0.98
CA GLU A 179 -6.56 5.27 0.19
C GLU A 179 -7.44 6.48 0.49
N GLY A 180 -6.86 7.69 0.43
CA GLY A 180 -7.57 8.95 0.66
C GLY A 180 -8.69 9.18 -0.37
N ILE A 181 -8.36 9.09 -1.66
CA ILE A 181 -9.32 9.33 -2.74
C ILE A 181 -10.44 8.30 -2.74
N LEU A 182 -10.11 7.01 -2.69
CA LEU A 182 -11.12 5.95 -2.73
C LEU A 182 -12.05 5.99 -1.51
N SER A 183 -11.58 6.50 -0.37
CA SER A 183 -12.38 6.71 0.83
C SER A 183 -13.27 7.95 0.72
N VAL A 184 -12.73 9.11 0.34
CA VAL A 184 -13.48 10.38 0.22
C VAL A 184 -14.56 10.29 -0.86
N PHE A 185 -14.25 9.64 -1.99
CA PHE A 185 -15.22 9.44 -3.08
C PHE A 185 -16.11 8.20 -2.89
N GLU A 186 -16.02 7.49 -1.76
CA GLU A 186 -16.82 6.30 -1.40
C GLU A 186 -16.73 5.18 -2.48
N LYS A 187 -15.56 5.02 -3.11
CA LYS A 187 -15.33 4.01 -4.16
C LYS A 187 -14.71 2.71 -3.60
N GLN A 188 -15.33 2.15 -2.55
CA GLN A 188 -14.80 0.96 -1.87
C GLN A 188 -14.77 -0.29 -2.77
N SER A 189 -15.73 -0.42 -3.69
CA SER A 189 -15.73 -1.51 -4.69
C SER A 189 -14.51 -1.46 -5.61
N MET A 190 -14.02 -0.25 -5.94
CA MET A 190 -12.80 -0.08 -6.75
C MET A 190 -11.55 -0.53 -5.99
N VAL A 191 -11.50 -0.32 -4.66
CA VAL A 191 -10.40 -0.86 -3.83
C VAL A 191 -10.35 -2.38 -4.00
N LEU A 192 -11.49 -3.06 -3.84
CA LEU A 192 -11.56 -4.52 -3.98
C LEU A 192 -11.14 -4.97 -5.38
N LEU A 193 -11.59 -4.29 -6.43
CA LEU A 193 -11.25 -4.63 -7.82
C LEU A 193 -9.73 -4.52 -8.08
N ILE A 194 -9.09 -3.45 -7.57
CA ILE A 194 -7.65 -3.24 -7.69
C ILE A 194 -6.89 -4.35 -6.96
N GLU A 195 -7.35 -4.75 -5.76
CA GLU A 195 -6.68 -5.82 -5.01
C GLU A 195 -6.89 -7.20 -5.65
N ILE A 196 -8.07 -7.49 -6.20
CA ILE A 196 -8.33 -8.71 -6.97
C ILE A 196 -7.41 -8.77 -8.19
N SER A 197 -7.34 -7.69 -8.99
CA SER A 197 -6.49 -7.68 -10.19
C SER A 197 -5.01 -7.87 -9.83
N ARG A 198 -4.55 -7.32 -8.71
CA ARG A 198 -3.19 -7.53 -8.20
C ARG A 198 -2.91 -8.99 -7.82
N VAL A 199 -3.83 -9.61 -7.08
CA VAL A 199 -3.71 -11.03 -6.68
C VAL A 199 -3.70 -11.93 -7.90
N LEU A 200 -4.62 -11.72 -8.84
CA LEU A 200 -4.69 -12.50 -10.09
C LEU A 200 -3.42 -12.39 -10.90
N MET A 201 -2.89 -11.18 -11.03
CA MET A 201 -1.63 -10.95 -11.74
C MET A 201 -0.44 -11.62 -11.05
N THR A 202 -0.34 -11.49 -9.73
CA THR A 202 0.70 -12.15 -8.93
C THR A 202 0.65 -13.67 -9.10
N PHE A 203 -0.55 -14.25 -9.00
CA PHE A 203 -0.77 -15.68 -9.18
C PHE A 203 -0.41 -16.12 -10.61
N PHE A 204 -0.80 -15.34 -11.62
CA PHE A 204 -0.51 -15.64 -13.01
C PHE A 204 0.99 -15.64 -13.31
N VAL A 205 1.73 -14.67 -12.78
CA VAL A 205 3.20 -14.61 -12.93
C VAL A 205 3.86 -15.84 -12.31
N PHE A 206 3.47 -16.21 -11.10
CA PHE A 206 4.07 -17.37 -10.42
C PHE A 206 3.67 -18.69 -11.06
N PHE A 207 2.46 -18.79 -11.56
CA PHE A 207 1.99 -19.96 -12.30
C PHE A 207 2.78 -20.15 -13.61
N ILE A 208 3.00 -19.08 -14.38
CA ILE A 208 3.85 -19.15 -15.59
C ILE A 208 5.29 -19.50 -15.22
N SER A 209 5.84 -18.86 -14.19
CA SER A 209 7.18 -19.14 -13.72
C SER A 209 7.37 -20.63 -13.38
N PHE A 210 6.39 -21.23 -12.70
CA PHE A 210 6.40 -22.63 -12.36
C PHE A 210 6.36 -23.54 -13.61
N LEU A 211 5.46 -23.26 -14.56
CA LEU A 211 5.33 -24.04 -15.80
C LEU A 211 6.60 -23.97 -16.67
N MET A 212 7.17 -22.76 -16.78
CA MET A 212 8.35 -22.51 -17.61
C MET A 212 9.67 -22.83 -16.91
N LYS A 213 9.63 -23.25 -15.65
CA LYS A 213 10.81 -23.55 -14.81
C LYS A 213 11.83 -22.38 -14.80
N TRP A 214 11.31 -21.16 -14.64
CA TRP A 214 12.15 -19.97 -14.64
C TRP A 214 13.03 -19.87 -13.41
N THR A 215 14.16 -19.18 -13.57
CA THR A 215 15.03 -18.81 -12.45
C THR A 215 14.38 -17.75 -11.55
N PRO A 216 14.85 -17.57 -10.32
CA PRO A 216 14.39 -16.52 -9.41
C PRO A 216 14.38 -15.13 -10.06
N ASN A 217 15.45 -14.79 -10.79
CA ASN A 217 15.62 -13.49 -11.44
C ASN A 217 14.55 -13.23 -12.51
N TYR A 218 14.32 -14.17 -13.43
CA TYR A 218 13.28 -14.02 -14.45
C TYR A 218 11.89 -13.92 -13.85
N THR A 219 11.60 -14.70 -12.80
CA THR A 219 10.34 -14.63 -12.07
C THR A 219 10.13 -13.25 -11.46
N LEU A 220 11.13 -12.69 -10.79
CA LEU A 220 11.06 -11.36 -10.18
C LEU A 220 10.98 -10.24 -11.21
N ILE A 221 11.65 -10.36 -12.35
CA ILE A 221 11.58 -9.37 -13.44
C ILE A 221 10.13 -9.26 -13.94
N LEU A 222 9.50 -10.40 -14.28
CA LEU A 222 8.11 -10.38 -14.75
C LEU A 222 7.15 -9.87 -13.68
N TYR A 223 7.37 -10.28 -12.42
CA TYR A 223 6.61 -9.81 -11.27
C TYR A 223 6.73 -8.29 -11.09
N SER A 224 7.95 -7.76 -11.16
CA SER A 224 8.22 -6.32 -11.02
C SER A 224 7.60 -5.50 -12.16
N ILE A 225 7.74 -5.95 -13.41
CA ILE A 225 7.13 -5.29 -14.57
C ILE A 225 5.61 -5.29 -14.44
N GLY A 226 5.01 -6.43 -14.16
CA GLY A 226 3.57 -6.56 -14.00
C GLY A 226 3.02 -5.65 -12.91
N LEU A 227 3.64 -5.64 -11.72
CA LEU A 227 3.23 -4.77 -10.62
C LEU A 227 3.47 -3.28 -10.93
N SER A 228 4.55 -2.94 -11.62
CA SER A 228 4.79 -1.54 -12.05
C SER A 228 3.66 -1.04 -12.94
N LEU A 229 3.28 -1.82 -13.94
CA LEU A 229 2.16 -1.50 -14.84
C LEU A 229 0.84 -1.44 -14.09
N HIS A 230 0.59 -2.39 -13.18
CA HIS A 230 -0.60 -2.42 -12.34
C HIS A 230 -0.74 -1.15 -11.49
N TYR A 231 0.31 -0.74 -10.75
CA TYR A 231 0.25 0.47 -9.93
C TYR A 231 0.21 1.75 -10.75
N PHE A 232 0.85 1.77 -11.92
CA PHE A 232 0.72 2.89 -12.85
C PHE A 232 -0.73 3.05 -13.32
N PHE A 233 -1.36 1.96 -13.73
CA PHE A 233 -2.77 1.96 -14.13
C PHE A 233 -3.71 2.30 -12.96
N ALA A 234 -3.47 1.75 -11.77
CA ALA A 234 -4.25 2.06 -10.58
C ALA A 234 -4.12 3.55 -10.19
N THR A 235 -2.93 4.15 -10.35
CA THR A 235 -2.73 5.59 -10.16
C THR A 235 -3.54 6.39 -11.18
N TYR A 236 -3.54 5.99 -12.44
CA TYR A 236 -4.37 6.60 -13.47
C TYR A 236 -5.87 6.55 -13.11
N LEU A 237 -6.36 5.39 -12.62
CA LEU A 237 -7.75 5.24 -12.17
C LEU A 237 -8.09 6.19 -11.02
N VAL A 238 -7.20 6.41 -10.07
CA VAL A 238 -7.39 7.38 -8.97
C VAL A 238 -7.61 8.80 -9.55
N PHE A 239 -6.78 9.24 -10.49
CA PHE A 239 -6.96 10.54 -11.14
C PHE A 239 -8.22 10.62 -12.00
N TRP A 240 -8.59 9.53 -12.68
CA TRP A 240 -9.82 9.45 -13.47
C TRP A 240 -11.07 9.58 -12.59
N ILE A 241 -11.10 8.94 -11.41
CA ILE A 241 -12.21 9.05 -10.45
C ILE A 241 -12.44 10.51 -10.05
N ILE A 242 -11.37 11.26 -9.75
CA ILE A 242 -11.49 12.67 -9.38
C ILE A 242 -12.09 13.49 -10.55
N LYS A 243 -11.62 13.24 -11.78
CA LYS A 243 -12.10 13.96 -12.97
C LYS A 243 -13.55 13.63 -13.32
N LYS A 244 -13.98 12.37 -13.16
CA LYS A 244 -15.35 11.95 -13.48
C LYS A 244 -16.40 12.50 -12.50
N THR A 245 -15.98 12.98 -11.34
CA THR A 245 -16.89 13.54 -10.33
C THR A 245 -17.08 15.05 -10.50
N LYS A 246 -16.45 15.68 -11.51
CA LYS A 246 -16.77 17.01 -11.98
C LYS A 246 -18.17 17.00 -12.60
#